data_61f1fc1303c1aa78190aff3bdbee205e
#
_entry.id   61f1fc1303c1aa78190aff3bdbee205e
#
_cell.length_a   1.000
_cell.length_b   1.000
_cell.length_c   1.000
_cell.angle_alpha   90.00
_cell.angle_beta   90.00
_cell.angle_gamma   90.00
#
_symmetry.space_group_name_H-M   'P 1'
#
loop_
_entity.id
_entity.type
_entity.pdbx_description
1 polymer ?
#
loop_
_entity_poly.entity_id
_entity_poly.type
_entity_poly.pdbx_seq_one_letter_code
_entity_poly.pdbx_strand_id
1 'polypeptide(L)'
;IFAANLVYAKNGRVHHPLLPGSYRVIISHGPEFNADVQEIVIREGETTTIRSSLDQVIDTRGWISADFHTHSSPSGDNTTDQFGRVVTLLAENIEYSPATEHQRIDSFTPILKQLKAEHLMGTATGMELTGRVLPVNHQNAFPLVHVPRTQDGGGPVIDDNPITQIKRLKGWNNNADKIVQEDHPALMQIWRDRDTDNKPDGGF
;
A
#
# COMPACT_ATOMS: atom_id res chain seq x y z
N ILE A 1 11.46 -7.14 -8.91
CA ILE A 1 12.38 -7.83 -7.97
C ILE A 1 11.50 -8.51 -6.94
N PHE A 2 11.49 -9.84 -6.94
CA PHE A 2 10.77 -10.61 -5.92
C PHE A 2 11.70 -10.84 -4.74
N ALA A 3 11.19 -10.66 -3.52
CA ALA A 3 11.89 -11.08 -2.33
C ALA A 3 11.82 -12.62 -2.26
N ALA A 4 12.85 -13.29 -2.72
CA ALA A 4 12.91 -14.75 -2.76
C ALA A 4 13.04 -15.39 -1.36
N ASN A 5 13.15 -14.57 -0.33
CA ASN A 5 13.37 -14.96 1.07
C ASN A 5 12.19 -14.63 1.99
N LEU A 6 11.02 -14.30 1.44
CA LEU A 6 9.80 -14.03 2.20
C LEU A 6 8.80 -15.17 2.07
N VAL A 7 8.17 -15.52 3.18
CA VAL A 7 7.08 -16.50 3.25
C VAL A 7 5.99 -15.96 4.16
N TYR A 8 4.75 -16.01 3.70
CA TYR A 8 3.60 -15.54 4.46
C TYR A 8 2.88 -16.70 5.13
N ALA A 9 2.69 -16.60 6.44
CA ALA A 9 2.00 -17.61 7.23
C ALA A 9 0.50 -17.29 7.34
N LYS A 10 -0.32 -17.94 6.53
CA LYS A 10 -1.78 -17.85 6.69
C LYS A 10 -2.20 -18.54 8.00
N ASN A 11 -2.97 -17.83 8.82
CA ASN A 11 -3.42 -18.33 10.13
C ASN A 11 -2.27 -18.79 11.04
N GLY A 12 -1.12 -18.11 10.97
CA GLY A 12 0.05 -18.41 11.78
C GLY A 12 0.76 -19.72 11.43
N ARG A 13 0.46 -20.35 10.29
CA ARG A 13 1.07 -21.62 9.87
C ARG A 13 1.49 -21.56 8.41
N VAL A 14 2.69 -22.04 8.13
CA VAL A 14 3.21 -22.20 6.78
C VAL A 14 4.13 -23.41 6.71
N HIS A 15 4.16 -24.07 5.58
CA HIS A 15 5.16 -25.07 5.22
C HIS A 15 5.86 -24.59 3.95
N HIS A 16 7.18 -24.51 4.00
CA HIS A 16 7.96 -24.01 2.87
C HIS A 16 9.20 -24.89 2.65
N PRO A 17 9.43 -25.39 1.41
CA PRO A 17 10.64 -26.12 1.10
C PRO A 17 11.86 -25.20 1.05
N LEU A 18 12.94 -25.63 1.68
CA LEU A 18 14.23 -24.96 1.64
C LEU A 18 15.33 -25.96 1.28
N LEU A 19 16.37 -25.49 0.64
CA LEU A 19 17.58 -26.28 0.41
C LEU A 19 18.27 -26.59 1.75
N PRO A 20 19.01 -27.71 1.88
CA PRO A 20 19.82 -27.97 3.06
C PRO A 20 20.80 -26.84 3.32
N GLY A 21 20.92 -26.40 4.57
CA GLY A 21 21.78 -25.30 4.97
C GLY A 21 21.40 -24.67 6.29
N SER A 22 22.17 -23.68 6.73
CA SER A 22 21.91 -22.86 7.92
C SER A 22 21.17 -21.59 7.51
N TYR A 23 20.13 -21.25 8.24
CA TYR A 23 19.26 -20.10 7.97
C TYR A 23 19.02 -19.29 9.20
N ARG A 24 18.99 -17.99 9.03
CA ARG A 24 18.44 -17.06 10.01
C ARG A 24 17.00 -16.74 9.60
N VAL A 25 16.05 -17.09 10.44
CA VAL A 25 14.63 -16.84 10.22
C VAL A 25 14.19 -15.70 11.13
N ILE A 26 13.56 -14.70 10.54
CA ILE A 26 12.93 -13.58 11.25
C ILE A 26 11.43 -13.73 11.09
N ILE A 27 10.72 -13.82 12.20
CA ILE A 27 9.26 -13.92 12.26
C ILE A 27 8.74 -12.59 12.78
N SER A 28 7.85 -11.94 12.03
CA SER A 28 7.31 -10.61 12.35
C SER A 28 5.82 -10.52 12.00
N HIS A 29 5.14 -9.52 12.56
CA HIS A 29 3.74 -9.19 12.29
C HIS A 29 3.52 -7.68 12.36
N GLY A 30 4.34 -6.93 11.63
CA GLY A 30 4.28 -5.49 11.58
C GLY A 30 4.90 -4.78 12.78
N PRO A 31 4.93 -3.43 12.74
CA PRO A 31 5.71 -2.62 13.69
C PRO A 31 5.14 -2.57 15.10
N GLU A 32 3.90 -3.00 15.32
CA GLU A 32 3.28 -3.05 16.64
C GLU A 32 3.74 -4.24 17.48
N PHE A 33 4.35 -5.23 16.84
CA PHE A 33 4.77 -6.48 17.46
C PHE A 33 6.30 -6.57 17.55
N ASN A 34 6.79 -7.34 18.52
CA ASN A 34 8.19 -7.74 18.52
C ASN A 34 8.47 -8.67 17.34
N ALA A 35 9.74 -8.87 17.03
CA ALA A 35 10.18 -9.88 16.09
C ALA A 35 10.90 -11.02 16.83
N ASP A 36 10.69 -12.24 16.37
CA ASP A 36 11.42 -13.42 16.84
C ASP A 36 12.48 -13.81 15.80
N VAL A 37 13.71 -14.02 16.24
CA VAL A 37 14.86 -14.36 15.40
C VAL A 37 15.43 -15.70 15.81
N GLN A 38 15.41 -16.66 14.90
CA GLN A 38 15.89 -18.02 15.14
C GLN A 38 16.96 -18.42 14.12
N GLU A 39 18.02 -19.07 14.59
CA GLU A 39 18.99 -19.74 13.75
C GLU A 39 18.59 -21.22 13.62
N ILE A 40 18.44 -21.72 12.41
CA ILE A 40 17.99 -23.06 12.13
C ILE A 40 18.90 -23.79 11.13
N VAL A 41 18.87 -25.10 11.17
CA VAL A 41 19.56 -25.94 10.18
C VAL A 41 18.53 -26.80 9.48
N ILE A 42 18.50 -26.73 8.16
CA ILE A 42 17.71 -27.61 7.31
C ILE A 42 18.60 -28.75 6.82
N ARG A 43 18.14 -29.98 6.98
CA ARG A 43 18.82 -31.19 6.49
C ARG A 43 18.01 -31.82 5.37
N GLU A 44 18.71 -32.50 4.47
CA GLU A 44 18.07 -33.17 3.34
C GLU A 44 17.11 -34.27 3.84
N GLY A 45 15.89 -34.28 3.29
CA GLY A 45 14.85 -35.24 3.63
C GLY A 45 14.20 -35.07 5.00
N GLU A 46 14.58 -34.04 5.77
CA GLU A 46 14.02 -33.77 7.10
C GLU A 46 13.09 -32.54 7.09
N THR A 47 12.16 -32.52 8.05
CA THR A 47 11.35 -31.32 8.33
C THR A 47 11.80 -30.68 9.62
N THR A 48 12.27 -29.45 9.54
CA THR A 48 12.58 -28.61 10.73
C THR A 48 11.33 -27.81 11.10
N THR A 49 10.85 -27.97 12.32
CA THR A 49 9.70 -27.22 12.84
C THR A 49 10.18 -26.12 13.75
N ILE A 50 9.76 -24.88 13.46
CA ILE A 50 9.97 -23.72 14.35
C ILE A 50 8.62 -23.30 14.93
N ARG A 51 8.68 -22.72 16.13
CA ARG A 51 7.51 -22.15 16.81
C ARG A 51 7.91 -20.78 17.33
N SER A 52 6.99 -19.83 17.23
CA SER A 52 7.17 -18.47 17.68
C SER A 52 5.91 -17.95 18.35
N SER A 53 6.09 -17.01 19.26
CA SER A 53 5.02 -16.18 19.80
C SER A 53 5.47 -14.72 19.68
N LEU A 54 4.63 -13.89 19.13
CA LEU A 54 4.87 -12.46 18.96
C LEU A 54 3.98 -11.70 19.95
N ASP A 55 4.59 -10.82 20.71
CA ASP A 55 3.90 -9.97 21.67
C ASP A 55 3.68 -8.60 21.07
N GLN A 56 2.47 -8.04 21.23
CA GLN A 56 2.22 -6.64 20.90
C GLN A 56 2.98 -5.76 21.91
N VAL A 57 3.90 -4.96 21.43
CA VAL A 57 4.82 -4.13 22.25
C VAL A 57 4.46 -2.64 22.20
N ILE A 58 3.56 -2.25 21.32
CA ILE A 58 3.01 -0.89 21.23
C ILE A 58 1.53 -0.96 21.58
N ASP A 59 1.10 -0.16 22.55
CA ASP A 59 -0.32 -0.04 22.89
C ASP A 59 -1.02 0.89 21.89
N THR A 60 -1.77 0.28 20.97
CA THR A 60 -2.52 0.98 19.92
C THR A 60 -4.03 0.99 20.18
N ARG A 61 -4.48 0.75 21.41
CA ARG A 61 -5.91 0.76 21.75
C ARG A 61 -6.54 2.11 21.43
N GLY A 62 -7.61 2.10 20.62
CA GLY A 62 -8.28 3.30 20.12
C GLY A 62 -7.68 3.90 18.85
N TRP A 63 -6.68 3.26 18.28
CA TRP A 63 -6.06 3.59 17.01
C TRP A 63 -6.20 2.43 16.04
N ILE A 64 -6.10 2.72 14.76
CA ILE A 64 -5.97 1.73 13.69
C ILE A 64 -4.66 1.97 12.93
N SER A 65 -4.00 0.92 12.51
CA SER A 65 -2.89 1.01 11.58
C SER A 65 -3.42 1.17 10.16
N ALA A 66 -2.89 2.13 9.41
CA ALA A 66 -3.37 2.40 8.06
C ALA A 66 -2.23 2.76 7.11
N ASP A 67 -2.39 2.32 5.86
CA ASP A 67 -1.56 2.75 4.74
C ASP A 67 -2.48 3.36 3.67
N PHE A 68 -2.36 4.67 3.46
CA PHE A 68 -3.22 5.44 2.55
C PHE A 68 -2.65 5.58 1.14
N HIS A 69 -1.49 4.97 0.86
CA HIS A 69 -0.85 5.06 -0.45
C HIS A 69 -0.19 3.74 -0.84
N THR A 70 -0.92 2.90 -1.56
CA THR A 70 -0.46 1.55 -1.94
C THR A 70 -0.66 1.27 -3.42
N HIS A 71 0.36 0.63 -4.01
CA HIS A 71 0.35 0.19 -5.40
C HIS A 71 0.48 -1.32 -5.52
N SER A 72 -0.09 -1.85 -6.57
CA SER A 72 0.07 -3.24 -7.01
C SER A 72 0.23 -3.30 -8.53
N SER A 73 0.19 -4.46 -9.14
CA SER A 73 0.49 -4.61 -10.57
C SER A 73 -0.41 -3.86 -11.57
N PRO A 74 -1.65 -3.41 -11.24
CA PRO A 74 -2.36 -2.46 -12.07
C PRO A 74 -1.65 -1.11 -12.25
N SER A 75 -0.82 -0.70 -11.28
CA SER A 75 0.13 0.41 -11.43
C SER A 75 1.35 -0.05 -12.20
N GLY A 76 1.73 0.63 -13.24
CA GLY A 76 2.83 0.22 -14.13
C GLY A 76 4.23 0.17 -13.49
N ASP A 77 4.38 0.64 -12.27
CA ASP A 77 5.62 0.71 -11.49
C ASP A 77 5.76 -0.44 -10.46
N ASN A 78 4.77 -1.32 -10.34
CA ASN A 78 4.78 -2.40 -9.37
C ASN A 78 4.55 -3.77 -10.04
N THR A 79 5.29 -4.79 -9.59
CA THR A 79 5.18 -6.16 -10.08
C THR A 79 4.41 -7.09 -9.16
N THR A 80 4.09 -6.66 -7.94
CA THR A 80 3.30 -7.43 -6.99
C THR A 80 1.83 -7.37 -7.38
N ASP A 81 1.20 -8.51 -7.60
CA ASP A 81 -0.23 -8.55 -7.89
C ASP A 81 -1.07 -8.07 -6.67
N GLN A 82 -2.35 -7.78 -6.90
CA GLN A 82 -3.24 -7.31 -5.84
C GLN A 82 -3.37 -8.33 -4.70
N PHE A 83 -3.34 -9.63 -5.02
CA PHE A 83 -3.38 -10.68 -4.01
C PHE A 83 -2.15 -10.60 -3.09
N GLY A 84 -0.97 -10.55 -3.68
CA GLY A 84 0.29 -10.38 -2.94
C GLY A 84 0.33 -9.09 -2.12
N ARG A 85 -0.19 -7.99 -2.68
CA ARG A 85 -0.25 -6.70 -1.96
C ARG A 85 -1.13 -6.80 -0.70
N VAL A 86 -2.33 -7.34 -0.82
CA VAL A 86 -3.24 -7.50 0.32
C VAL A 86 -2.65 -8.45 1.37
N VAL A 87 -2.00 -9.55 0.94
CA VAL A 87 -1.31 -10.44 1.87
C VAL A 87 -0.18 -9.74 2.61
N THR A 88 0.58 -8.86 1.93
CA THR A 88 1.64 -8.06 2.56
C THR A 88 1.07 -7.10 3.59
N LEU A 89 0.00 -6.36 3.27
CA LEU A 89 -0.65 -5.44 4.19
C LEU A 89 -1.16 -6.17 5.45
N LEU A 90 -1.81 -7.31 5.27
CA LEU A 90 -2.28 -8.14 6.39
C LEU A 90 -1.12 -8.69 7.24
N ALA A 91 0.00 -9.06 6.61
CA ALA A 91 1.18 -9.54 7.33
C ALA A 91 1.83 -8.46 8.20
N GLU A 92 1.73 -7.19 7.78
CA GLU A 92 2.22 -6.02 8.53
C GLU A 92 1.17 -5.44 9.48
N ASN A 93 0.08 -6.16 9.75
CA ASN A 93 -1.01 -5.74 10.63
C ASN A 93 -1.64 -4.40 10.21
N ILE A 94 -1.74 -4.13 8.91
CA ILE A 94 -2.47 -2.96 8.41
C ILE A 94 -3.96 -3.24 8.47
N GLU A 95 -4.67 -2.40 9.22
CA GLU A 95 -6.10 -2.55 9.47
C GLU A 95 -6.98 -1.76 8.47
N TYR A 96 -6.37 -0.79 7.76
CA TYR A 96 -7.07 -0.06 6.69
C TYR A 96 -6.11 0.34 5.56
N SER A 97 -6.50 0.06 4.32
CA SER A 97 -5.79 0.56 3.15
C SER A 97 -6.73 0.71 1.95
N PRO A 98 -6.87 1.90 1.35
CA PRO A 98 -7.52 2.06 0.05
C PRO A 98 -6.64 1.49 -1.06
N ALA A 99 -7.23 1.06 -2.18
CA ALA A 99 -6.49 0.83 -3.40
C ALA A 99 -6.20 2.18 -4.07
N THR A 100 -4.92 2.50 -4.29
CA THR A 100 -4.49 3.79 -4.87
C THR A 100 -3.58 3.58 -6.07
N GLU A 101 -4.07 2.79 -7.04
CA GLU A 101 -3.32 2.48 -8.25
C GLU A 101 -3.14 3.73 -9.14
N HIS A 102 -2.00 3.84 -9.81
CA HIS A 102 -1.73 4.91 -10.76
C HIS A 102 -2.79 4.97 -11.87
N GLN A 103 -3.40 6.13 -12.05
CA GLN A 103 -4.35 6.45 -13.12
C GLN A 103 -5.54 5.49 -13.24
N ARG A 104 -5.84 4.71 -12.18
CA ARG A 104 -6.86 3.68 -12.25
C ARG A 104 -7.64 3.57 -10.95
N ILE A 105 -8.96 3.59 -11.06
CA ILE A 105 -9.84 3.23 -9.94
C ILE A 105 -9.83 1.72 -9.76
N ASP A 106 -9.44 1.26 -8.58
CA ASP A 106 -9.41 -0.16 -8.25
C ASP A 106 -9.84 -0.41 -6.79
N SER A 107 -9.92 -1.68 -6.37
CA SER A 107 -10.39 -2.05 -5.03
C SER A 107 -9.77 -3.35 -4.57
N PHE A 108 -9.37 -3.42 -3.29
CA PHE A 108 -8.92 -4.65 -2.65
C PHE A 108 -10.06 -5.55 -2.13
N THR A 109 -11.31 -5.07 -2.19
CA THR A 109 -12.48 -5.83 -1.71
C THR A 109 -12.59 -7.25 -2.29
N PRO A 110 -12.38 -7.50 -3.61
CA PRO A 110 -12.44 -8.85 -4.14
C PRO A 110 -11.42 -9.80 -3.53
N ILE A 111 -10.22 -9.29 -3.26
CA ILE A 111 -9.11 -10.07 -2.69
C ILE A 111 -9.37 -10.37 -1.21
N LEU A 112 -9.84 -9.39 -0.43
CA LEU A 112 -10.20 -9.60 0.96
C LEU A 112 -11.29 -10.68 1.10
N LYS A 113 -12.31 -10.66 0.22
CA LYS A 113 -13.33 -11.72 0.15
C LYS A 113 -12.74 -13.08 -0.17
N GLN A 114 -11.86 -13.16 -1.17
CA GLN A 114 -11.17 -14.41 -1.53
C GLN A 114 -10.35 -14.97 -0.36
N LEU A 115 -9.70 -14.10 0.40
CA LEU A 115 -8.91 -14.45 1.57
C LEU A 115 -9.77 -14.72 2.81
N LYS A 116 -11.07 -14.32 2.80
CA LYS A 116 -11.96 -14.29 3.98
C LYS A 116 -11.37 -13.43 5.11
N ALA A 117 -10.80 -12.30 4.75
CA ALA A 117 -10.04 -11.39 5.63
C ALA A 117 -10.72 -10.02 5.79
N GLU A 118 -12.00 -9.89 5.40
CA GLU A 118 -12.77 -8.64 5.48
C GLU A 118 -12.93 -8.11 6.92
N HIS A 119 -12.76 -8.99 7.90
CA HIS A 119 -12.79 -8.65 9.33
C HIS A 119 -11.44 -8.20 9.88
N LEU A 120 -10.36 -8.33 9.09
CA LEU A 120 -9.00 -7.96 9.48
C LEU A 120 -8.58 -6.61 8.92
N MET A 121 -9.05 -6.25 7.74
CA MET A 121 -8.65 -5.02 7.07
C MET A 121 -9.84 -4.37 6.36
N GLY A 122 -10.08 -3.10 6.67
CA GLY A 122 -10.96 -2.22 5.91
C GLY A 122 -10.27 -1.73 4.63
N THR A 123 -11.05 -1.43 3.60
CA THR A 123 -10.54 -0.89 2.34
C THR A 123 -11.54 0.04 1.69
N ALA A 124 -11.07 0.91 0.82
CA ALA A 124 -11.91 1.71 -0.08
C ALA A 124 -11.45 1.57 -1.52
N THR A 125 -12.39 1.71 -2.43
CA THR A 125 -12.10 1.88 -3.86
C THR A 125 -11.51 3.25 -4.08
N GLY A 126 -10.36 3.36 -4.74
CA GLY A 126 -9.68 4.62 -4.94
C GLY A 126 -8.74 4.60 -6.13
N MET A 127 -7.97 5.65 -6.27
CA MET A 127 -6.90 5.78 -7.26
C MET A 127 -5.88 6.81 -6.82
N GLU A 128 -4.68 6.74 -7.37
CA GLU A 128 -3.76 7.87 -7.45
C GLU A 128 -3.90 8.52 -8.83
N LEU A 129 -4.29 9.78 -8.84
CA LEU A 129 -4.25 10.61 -10.05
C LEU A 129 -2.88 11.25 -10.16
N THR A 130 -2.02 10.64 -10.99
CA THR A 130 -0.60 10.93 -11.10
C THR A 130 -0.35 11.93 -12.22
N GLY A 131 -0.37 13.21 -11.89
CA GLY A 131 -0.04 14.29 -12.83
C GLY A 131 1.47 14.36 -13.13
N ARG A 132 1.82 15.06 -14.21
CA ARG A 132 3.21 15.12 -14.68
C ARG A 132 4.02 16.24 -14.08
N VAL A 133 3.37 17.23 -13.53
CA VAL A 133 4.03 18.42 -12.95
C VAL A 133 4.27 18.19 -11.48
N LEU A 134 5.52 17.96 -11.12
CA LEU A 134 5.95 17.98 -9.73
C LEU A 134 6.19 19.45 -9.31
N PRO A 135 6.11 19.77 -8.01
CA PRO A 135 6.23 18.88 -6.85
C PRO A 135 4.92 18.42 -6.19
N VAL A 136 3.78 18.82 -6.67
CA VAL A 136 2.49 18.61 -5.99
C VAL A 136 1.39 18.27 -6.99
N ASN A 137 1.58 17.18 -7.72
CA ASN A 137 0.58 16.75 -8.69
C ASN A 137 0.34 15.22 -8.70
N HIS A 138 0.53 14.58 -7.55
CA HIS A 138 0.12 13.22 -7.29
C HIS A 138 -0.89 13.22 -6.16
N GLN A 139 -2.14 12.88 -6.44
CA GLN A 139 -3.20 12.90 -5.44
C GLN A 139 -3.93 11.57 -5.38
N ASN A 140 -4.05 11.02 -4.18
CA ASN A 140 -4.97 9.95 -3.90
C ASN A 140 -6.39 10.47 -3.71
N ALA A 141 -7.37 9.72 -4.19
CA ALA A 141 -8.77 9.97 -3.89
C ALA A 141 -9.51 8.67 -3.57
N PHE A 142 -10.25 8.68 -2.48
CA PHE A 142 -11.12 7.56 -2.05
C PHE A 142 -12.21 8.05 -1.08
N PRO A 143 -13.41 7.39 -1.03
CA PRO A 143 -13.85 6.36 -1.94
C PRO A 143 -14.22 6.91 -3.32
N LEU A 144 -13.98 6.11 -4.36
CA LEU A 144 -14.41 6.38 -5.73
C LEU A 144 -15.30 5.25 -6.25
N VAL A 145 -16.08 5.54 -7.30
CA VAL A 145 -16.93 4.53 -7.95
C VAL A 145 -16.16 3.90 -9.10
N HIS A 146 -15.85 2.62 -8.98
CA HIS A 146 -15.31 1.84 -10.08
C HIS A 146 -16.39 1.50 -11.09
N VAL A 147 -16.18 1.85 -12.36
CA VAL A 147 -17.08 1.53 -13.46
C VAL A 147 -16.50 0.37 -14.26
N PRO A 148 -17.04 -0.85 -14.15
CA PRO A 148 -16.51 -2.02 -14.83
C PRO A 148 -16.48 -1.85 -16.35
N ARG A 149 -15.46 -2.40 -17.01
CA ARG A 149 -15.28 -2.39 -18.48
C ARG A 149 -15.11 -0.99 -19.07
N THR A 150 -14.75 -0.02 -18.29
CA THR A 150 -14.29 1.29 -18.75
C THR A 150 -12.79 1.40 -18.63
N GLN A 151 -12.19 2.24 -19.44
CA GLN A 151 -10.76 2.55 -19.27
C GLN A 151 -10.53 3.13 -17.88
N ASP A 152 -9.44 2.70 -17.25
CA ASP A 152 -8.99 3.17 -15.92
C ASP A 152 -10.07 3.05 -14.81
N GLY A 153 -11.02 2.13 -14.98
CA GLY A 153 -12.13 1.96 -14.04
C GLY A 153 -13.09 3.15 -13.99
N GLY A 154 -13.09 4.00 -15.04
CA GLY A 154 -13.93 5.20 -15.14
C GLY A 154 -13.39 6.39 -14.31
N GLY A 155 -12.08 6.43 -14.07
CA GLY A 155 -11.43 7.51 -13.34
C GLY A 155 -11.29 8.81 -14.16
N PRO A 156 -11.02 9.94 -13.48
CA PRO A 156 -10.71 11.19 -14.15
C PRO A 156 -9.36 11.13 -14.89
N VAL A 157 -9.21 11.97 -15.88
CA VAL A 157 -7.92 12.19 -16.55
C VAL A 157 -7.07 13.19 -15.79
N ILE A 158 -5.75 13.06 -15.91
CA ILE A 158 -4.77 14.00 -15.32
C ILE A 158 -4.92 15.42 -15.86
N ASP A 159 -4.38 16.35 -15.09
CA ASP A 159 -4.23 17.76 -15.49
C ASP A 159 -2.83 18.23 -15.06
N ASP A 160 -2.22 19.11 -15.84
CA ASP A 160 -0.91 19.66 -15.49
C ASP A 160 -0.99 20.71 -14.37
N ASN A 161 -2.17 21.24 -14.10
CA ASN A 161 -2.39 22.14 -12.97
C ASN A 161 -2.93 21.35 -11.77
N PRO A 162 -2.20 21.27 -10.65
CA PRO A 162 -2.60 20.50 -9.48
C PRO A 162 -3.92 21.00 -8.85
N ILE A 163 -4.18 22.29 -8.88
CA ILE A 163 -5.44 22.87 -8.36
C ILE A 163 -6.63 22.37 -9.18
N THR A 164 -6.48 22.35 -10.51
CA THR A 164 -7.50 21.82 -11.42
C THR A 164 -7.70 20.32 -11.17
N GLN A 165 -6.62 19.57 -11.00
CA GLN A 165 -6.67 18.15 -10.73
C GLN A 165 -7.40 17.83 -9.41
N ILE A 166 -7.08 18.54 -8.32
CA ILE A 166 -7.77 18.42 -7.03
C ILE A 166 -9.26 18.77 -7.16
N LYS A 167 -9.59 19.86 -7.86
CA LYS A 167 -11.00 20.24 -8.10
C LYS A 167 -11.75 19.16 -8.88
N ARG A 168 -11.10 18.57 -9.88
CA ARG A 168 -11.64 17.45 -10.68
C ARG A 168 -11.92 16.23 -9.81
N LEU A 169 -10.97 15.84 -8.98
CA LEU A 169 -11.14 14.75 -8.03
C LEU A 169 -12.27 15.02 -7.04
N LYS A 170 -12.29 16.20 -6.42
CA LYS A 170 -13.38 16.58 -5.48
C LYS A 170 -14.75 16.56 -6.13
N GLY A 171 -14.85 16.99 -7.39
CA GLY A 171 -16.09 16.98 -8.16
C GLY A 171 -16.50 15.61 -8.68
N TRP A 172 -15.61 14.61 -8.68
CA TRP A 172 -15.89 13.32 -9.27
C TRP A 172 -17.00 12.56 -8.54
N ASN A 173 -17.71 11.68 -9.25
CA ASN A 173 -18.88 10.96 -8.74
C ASN A 173 -19.93 11.90 -8.10
N ASN A 174 -20.32 12.95 -8.82
CA ASN A 174 -21.34 13.92 -8.41
C ASN A 174 -21.06 14.61 -7.08
N ASN A 175 -19.81 15.01 -6.85
CA ASN A 175 -19.34 15.59 -5.59
C ASN A 175 -19.56 14.71 -4.35
N ALA A 176 -19.61 13.40 -4.53
CA ALA A 176 -19.71 12.50 -3.38
C ALA A 176 -18.53 12.74 -2.42
N ASP A 177 -18.80 12.63 -1.12
CA ASP A 177 -17.80 12.79 -0.09
C ASP A 177 -16.63 11.82 -0.28
N LYS A 178 -15.44 12.36 -0.23
CA LYS A 178 -14.18 11.62 -0.39
C LYS A 178 -13.01 12.36 0.26
N ILE A 179 -12.00 11.60 0.59
CA ILE A 179 -10.69 12.12 0.93
C ILE A 179 -9.93 12.38 -0.38
N VAL A 180 -9.28 13.52 -0.49
CA VAL A 180 -8.27 13.82 -1.51
C VAL A 180 -7.00 14.17 -0.77
N GLN A 181 -6.00 13.33 -0.94
CA GLN A 181 -4.70 13.41 -0.27
C GLN A 181 -3.64 13.82 -1.28
N GLU A 182 -2.79 14.76 -0.92
CA GLU A 182 -1.57 15.07 -1.67
C GLU A 182 -0.49 14.07 -1.28
N ASP A 183 0.14 13.44 -2.27
CA ASP A 183 1.11 12.40 -2.08
C ASP A 183 2.55 12.92 -2.22
N HIS A 184 3.46 12.39 -1.40
CA HIS A 184 4.91 12.64 -1.41
C HIS A 184 5.33 14.00 -2.00
N PRO A 185 4.84 15.15 -1.47
CA PRO A 185 5.15 16.44 -2.02
C PRO A 185 6.65 16.71 -1.95
N ALA A 186 7.23 17.16 -3.07
CA ALA A 186 8.66 17.47 -3.13
C ALA A 186 8.95 18.81 -2.44
N LEU A 187 8.87 18.83 -1.10
CA LEU A 187 8.97 20.04 -0.28
C LEU A 187 10.19 20.92 -0.64
N MET A 188 11.34 20.28 -0.91
CA MET A 188 12.54 21.01 -1.33
C MET A 188 12.37 21.77 -2.65
N GLN A 189 11.49 21.31 -3.54
CA GLN A 189 11.15 22.02 -4.78
C GLN A 189 10.12 23.12 -4.56
N ILE A 190 9.21 22.93 -3.61
CA ILE A 190 8.22 23.95 -3.23
C ILE A 190 8.91 25.17 -2.60
N TRP A 191 9.92 24.91 -1.76
CA TRP A 191 10.65 25.96 -1.03
C TRP A 191 11.84 26.52 -1.82
N ARG A 192 12.11 26.02 -3.01
CA ARG A 192 13.21 26.50 -3.83
C ARG A 192 12.89 27.89 -4.36
N ASP A 193 13.85 28.77 -4.23
CA ASP A 193 13.88 30.07 -4.92
C ASP A 193 14.45 29.84 -6.33
N ARG A 194 13.60 29.85 -7.34
CA ARG A 194 13.95 29.58 -8.74
C ARG A 194 14.22 30.85 -9.54
N ASP A 195 13.67 31.95 -9.12
CA ASP A 195 13.87 33.27 -9.76
C ASP A 195 14.85 34.18 -9.02
N THR A 196 15.42 33.69 -7.90
CA THR A 196 16.44 34.37 -7.09
C THR A 196 15.99 35.68 -6.46
N ASP A 197 14.70 35.81 -6.13
CA ASP A 197 14.14 36.96 -5.45
C ASP A 197 14.25 36.88 -3.91
N ASN A 198 14.91 35.83 -3.38
CA ASN A 198 15.07 35.48 -1.97
C ASN A 198 13.75 35.12 -1.26
N LYS A 199 12.76 34.66 -2.00
CA LYS A 199 11.52 34.09 -1.47
C LYS A 199 11.29 32.69 -2.06
N PRO A 200 10.62 31.80 -1.32
CA PRO A 200 10.19 30.56 -1.89
C PRO A 200 9.18 30.79 -3.02
N ASP A 201 9.40 30.20 -4.19
CA ASP A 201 8.50 30.35 -5.34
C ASP A 201 7.14 29.69 -5.15
N GLY A 202 7.00 28.89 -4.12
CA GLY A 202 5.82 28.07 -3.95
C GLY A 202 5.72 26.93 -4.97
N GLY A 203 4.86 25.99 -4.73
CA GLY A 203 4.69 24.80 -5.59
C GLY A 203 3.51 24.88 -6.56
N PHE A 204 2.84 26.01 -6.67
CA PHE A 204 1.57 26.12 -7.39
C PHE A 204 1.58 27.24 -8.43
#